data_13ea2a1c8bcdcb0fb274925c057efbc7
#
_entry.id   13ea2a1c8bcdcb0fb274925c057efbc7
#
_cell.length_a   1.000
_cell.length_b   1.000
_cell.length_c   1.000
_cell.angle_alpha   90.00
_cell.angle_beta   90.00
_cell.angle_gamma   90.00
#
_symmetry.space_group_name_H-M   'P 1'
#
loop_
_entity.id
_entity.type
_entity.pdbx_description
1 polymer ?
#
loop_
_entity_poly.entity_id
_entity_poly.type
_entity_poly.pdbx_seq_one_letter_code
_entity_poly.pdbx_strand_id
1 'polypeptide(L)'
;MKKVILALVCALGFGAFANAQTVGEGTLQIDKKNSSPAFTLQINVSKKNVEETVVSKFKAQKLSGKSGKGGTTEYNNVTYLDIFTNSANGNKCNIITKVVEAGGNSTLYLVVDKGLGNFVTSSSDAANAELAKNFLTSIVKDIYKTELTHQIEDQIKAIEKVESTLKKAEDTKAKLEKQLETTKDEINKANADLTSQKQKLDELKAKVF
;
A
#
# COMPACT_ATOMS: atom_id res chain seq x y z
N MET A 1 0.05 18.59 22.30
CA MET A 1 -0.74 17.52 21.67
C MET A 1 -0.19 17.07 20.32
N LYS A 2 0.30 17.95 19.42
CA LYS A 2 0.88 17.57 18.11
C LYS A 2 2.07 16.58 18.19
N LYS A 3 2.89 16.63 19.24
CA LYS A 3 4.07 15.74 19.39
C LYS A 3 3.74 14.32 19.89
N VAL A 4 2.60 14.11 20.53
CA VAL A 4 2.19 12.79 21.07
C VAL A 4 1.54 11.93 19.97
N ILE A 5 0.83 12.54 19.03
CA ILE A 5 0.21 11.83 17.90
C ILE A 5 1.29 11.30 16.94
N LEU A 6 2.35 12.06 16.71
CA LEU A 6 3.46 11.65 15.85
C LEU A 6 4.25 10.45 16.43
N ALA A 7 4.38 10.36 17.76
CA ALA A 7 5.08 9.25 18.43
C ALA A 7 4.28 7.94 18.39
N LEU A 8 2.95 7.98 18.39
CA LEU A 8 2.11 6.78 18.35
C LEU A 8 2.07 6.13 16.97
N VAL A 9 2.21 6.93 15.90
CA VAL A 9 2.24 6.44 14.51
C VAL A 9 3.56 5.75 14.17
N CYS A 10 4.69 6.21 14.75
CA CYS A 10 5.99 5.58 14.54
C CYS A 10 6.15 4.20 15.23
N ALA A 11 5.35 3.90 16.26
CA ALA A 11 5.48 2.65 17.03
C ALA A 11 4.81 1.43 16.37
N LEU A 12 3.95 1.61 15.38
CA LEU A 12 3.19 0.52 14.76
C LEU A 12 3.79 0.00 13.43
N GLY A 13 4.85 0.60 12.92
CA GLY A 13 5.33 0.33 11.55
C GLY A 13 6.64 -0.46 11.43
N PHE A 14 7.42 -0.64 12.47
CA PHE A 14 8.79 -1.18 12.33
C PHE A 14 9.00 -2.63 12.81
N GLY A 15 7.97 -3.33 13.15
CA GLY A 15 8.09 -4.70 13.63
C GLY A 15 7.63 -5.72 12.61
N ALA A 16 8.45 -6.11 11.65
CA ALA A 16 8.43 -7.44 11.01
C ALA A 16 9.00 -7.52 9.58
N PHE A 17 10.07 -6.81 9.25
CA PHE A 17 10.75 -7.07 7.95
C PHE A 17 11.81 -8.19 8.00
N ALA A 18 11.84 -8.96 9.09
CA ALA A 18 12.66 -10.17 9.19
C ALA A 18 11.89 -11.40 8.69
N ASN A 19 11.23 -11.33 7.53
CA ASN A 19 10.62 -12.50 6.94
C ASN A 19 11.49 -13.03 5.80
N ALA A 20 11.88 -14.29 5.95
CA ALA A 20 12.70 -15.04 5.04
C ALA A 20 12.14 -14.99 3.61
N GLN A 21 12.74 -14.15 2.78
CA GLN A 21 12.58 -14.29 1.34
C GLN A 21 13.31 -15.55 0.91
N THR A 22 12.64 -16.42 0.21
CA THR A 22 13.24 -17.66 -0.29
C THR A 22 13.18 -17.66 -1.81
N VAL A 23 14.36 -17.68 -2.44
CA VAL A 23 14.47 -17.94 -3.87
C VAL A 23 14.74 -19.43 -4.05
N GLY A 24 13.96 -20.06 -4.90
CA GLY A 24 14.04 -21.51 -5.14
C GLY A 24 13.63 -21.89 -6.55
N GLU A 25 13.45 -23.18 -6.77
CA GLU A 25 12.89 -23.75 -7.97
C GLU A 25 11.58 -24.47 -7.65
N GLY A 26 10.67 -24.45 -8.59
CA GLY A 26 9.36 -25.06 -8.45
C GLY A 26 8.70 -25.28 -9.81
N THR A 27 7.42 -25.51 -9.79
CA THR A 27 6.62 -25.71 -11.01
C THR A 27 5.50 -24.70 -11.03
N LEU A 28 5.37 -23.95 -12.12
CA LEU A 28 4.25 -23.08 -12.38
C LEU A 28 3.15 -23.85 -13.10
N GLN A 29 2.00 -23.98 -12.49
CA GLN A 29 0.79 -24.46 -13.14
C GLN A 29 0.19 -23.32 -13.98
N ILE A 30 0.30 -23.43 -15.31
CA ILE A 30 -0.23 -22.40 -16.23
C ILE A 30 -1.74 -22.62 -16.41
N ASP A 31 -2.14 -23.87 -16.68
CA ASP A 31 -3.55 -24.30 -16.75
C ASP A 31 -3.68 -25.75 -16.26
N LYS A 32 -4.89 -26.33 -16.36
CA LYS A 32 -5.17 -27.70 -15.85
C LYS A 32 -4.28 -28.79 -16.46
N LYS A 33 -3.70 -28.57 -17.65
CA LYS A 33 -2.93 -29.57 -18.40
C LYS A 33 -1.44 -29.17 -18.55
N ASN A 34 -1.12 -27.90 -18.40
CA ASN A 34 0.20 -27.38 -18.72
C ASN A 34 0.88 -26.85 -17.46
N SER A 35 2.05 -27.36 -17.19
CA SER A 35 2.96 -26.88 -16.15
C SER A 35 4.36 -26.68 -16.73
N SER A 36 5.10 -25.74 -16.14
CA SER A 36 6.47 -25.43 -16.55
C SER A 36 7.37 -25.30 -15.34
N PRO A 37 8.64 -25.76 -15.44
CA PRO A 37 9.64 -25.43 -14.43
C PRO A 37 9.73 -23.92 -14.26
N ALA A 38 9.88 -23.45 -13.04
CA ALA A 38 9.93 -22.03 -12.72
C ALA A 38 10.91 -21.78 -11.58
N PHE A 39 11.54 -20.62 -11.60
CA PHE A 39 12.17 -20.04 -10.41
C PHE A 39 11.11 -19.35 -9.57
N THR A 40 11.24 -19.43 -8.27
CA THR A 40 10.25 -18.90 -7.32
C THR A 40 10.89 -17.91 -6.36
N LEU A 41 10.15 -16.85 -6.05
CA LEU A 41 10.45 -15.94 -4.95
C LEU A 41 9.23 -15.88 -4.03
N GLN A 42 9.40 -16.34 -2.80
CA GLN A 42 8.38 -16.16 -1.74
C GLN A 42 8.68 -14.88 -0.96
N ILE A 43 7.68 -14.04 -0.77
CA ILE A 43 7.82 -12.74 -0.12
C ILE A 43 6.53 -12.34 0.58
N ASN A 44 6.66 -11.72 1.76
CA ASN A 44 5.51 -11.21 2.53
C ASN A 44 5.15 -9.78 2.06
N VAL A 45 4.63 -9.69 0.85
CA VAL A 45 4.13 -8.45 0.22
C VAL A 45 2.91 -8.83 -0.60
N SER A 46 1.93 -7.93 -0.70
CA SER A 46 0.70 -8.18 -1.45
C SER A 46 0.98 -8.51 -2.91
N LYS A 47 0.16 -9.39 -3.48
CA LYS A 47 0.23 -9.78 -4.90
C LYS A 47 0.29 -8.57 -5.82
N LYS A 48 -0.57 -7.57 -5.57
CA LYS A 48 -0.64 -6.35 -6.38
C LYS A 48 0.71 -5.63 -6.45
N ASN A 49 1.39 -5.45 -5.32
CA ASN A 49 2.65 -4.71 -5.26
C ASN A 49 3.82 -5.50 -5.88
N VAL A 50 3.78 -6.83 -5.77
CA VAL A 50 4.73 -7.70 -6.47
C VAL A 50 4.53 -7.61 -7.99
N GLU A 51 3.29 -7.75 -8.48
CA GLU A 51 2.96 -7.64 -9.92
C GLU A 51 3.34 -6.28 -10.49
N GLU A 52 2.99 -5.19 -9.80
CA GLU A 52 3.32 -3.82 -10.21
C GLU A 52 4.85 -3.63 -10.34
N THR A 53 5.60 -4.11 -9.37
CA THR A 53 7.07 -4.02 -9.40
C THR A 53 7.66 -4.83 -10.55
N VAL A 54 7.19 -6.06 -10.76
CA VAL A 54 7.64 -6.93 -11.87
C VAL A 54 7.39 -6.24 -13.21
N VAL A 55 6.15 -5.77 -13.43
CA VAL A 55 5.78 -5.05 -14.66
C VAL A 55 6.64 -3.81 -14.87
N SER A 56 6.86 -3.03 -13.81
CA SER A 56 7.70 -1.82 -13.87
C SER A 56 9.15 -2.14 -14.22
N LYS A 57 9.69 -3.24 -13.66
CA LYS A 57 11.06 -3.70 -13.96
C LYS A 57 11.24 -4.06 -15.43
N PHE A 58 10.32 -4.84 -15.99
CA PHE A 58 10.35 -5.21 -17.40
C PHE A 58 10.11 -4.00 -18.32
N LYS A 59 9.19 -3.11 -17.93
CA LYS A 59 8.91 -1.87 -18.68
C LYS A 59 10.13 -0.94 -18.74
N ALA A 60 10.90 -0.85 -17.66
CA ALA A 60 12.15 -0.09 -17.63
C ALA A 60 13.17 -0.61 -18.65
N GLN A 61 13.09 -1.91 -19.00
CA GLN A 61 13.87 -2.55 -20.07
C GLN A 61 13.17 -2.47 -21.45
N LYS A 62 12.15 -1.61 -21.60
CA LYS A 62 11.35 -1.44 -22.82
C LYS A 62 10.61 -2.72 -23.27
N LEU A 63 10.34 -3.62 -22.34
CA LEU A 63 9.59 -4.85 -22.56
C LEU A 63 8.14 -4.65 -22.13
N SER A 64 7.21 -5.03 -23.01
CA SER A 64 5.78 -5.01 -22.74
C SER A 64 5.27 -6.43 -22.56
N GLY A 65 4.70 -6.72 -21.39
CA GLY A 65 4.06 -7.99 -21.10
C GLY A 65 2.70 -8.12 -21.78
N LYS A 66 2.35 -9.32 -22.20
CA LYS A 66 1.03 -9.69 -22.71
C LYS A 66 0.36 -10.62 -21.70
N SER A 67 -0.95 -10.44 -21.50
CA SER A 67 -1.71 -11.37 -20.69
C SER A 67 -1.71 -12.76 -21.33
N GLY A 68 -1.24 -13.74 -20.56
CA GLY A 68 -1.22 -15.14 -20.94
C GLY A 68 -2.33 -15.95 -20.27
N LYS A 69 -2.32 -17.26 -20.50
CA LYS A 69 -3.27 -18.18 -19.88
C LYS A 69 -3.05 -18.28 -18.36
N GLY A 70 -4.13 -18.55 -17.63
CA GLY A 70 -4.06 -18.81 -16.19
C GLY A 70 -3.59 -17.61 -15.35
N GLY A 71 -3.70 -16.37 -15.86
CA GLY A 71 -3.27 -15.16 -15.16
C GLY A 71 -1.76 -14.97 -15.17
N THR A 72 -1.07 -15.49 -16.17
CA THR A 72 0.35 -15.22 -16.41
C THR A 72 0.55 -13.92 -17.19
N THR A 73 1.76 -13.36 -17.11
CA THR A 73 2.23 -12.30 -18.02
C THR A 73 3.43 -12.83 -18.81
N GLU A 74 3.36 -12.69 -20.14
CA GLU A 74 4.34 -13.22 -21.07
C GLU A 74 5.13 -12.08 -21.72
N TYR A 75 6.46 -12.22 -21.73
CA TYR A 75 7.40 -11.31 -22.38
C TYR A 75 8.20 -12.10 -23.40
N ASN A 76 8.02 -11.76 -24.69
CA ASN A 76 8.60 -12.51 -25.79
C ASN A 76 9.87 -11.83 -26.34
N ASN A 77 10.77 -12.62 -26.89
CA ASN A 77 12.02 -12.15 -27.51
C ASN A 77 12.93 -11.34 -26.59
N VAL A 78 12.92 -11.68 -25.32
CA VAL A 78 13.75 -11.05 -24.32
C VAL A 78 15.21 -11.50 -24.51
N THR A 79 16.15 -10.57 -24.50
CA THR A 79 17.57 -10.92 -24.41
C THR A 79 17.99 -11.03 -22.96
N TYR A 80 18.85 -11.99 -22.62
CA TYR A 80 19.34 -12.14 -21.25
C TYR A 80 20.03 -10.88 -20.74
N LEU A 81 20.71 -10.13 -21.63
CA LEU A 81 21.36 -8.86 -21.31
C LEU A 81 20.40 -7.78 -20.81
N ASP A 82 19.14 -7.80 -21.28
CA ASP A 82 18.16 -6.80 -20.89
C ASP A 82 17.60 -7.03 -19.47
N ILE A 83 17.65 -8.28 -18.99
CA ILE A 83 17.07 -8.68 -17.70
C ILE A 83 18.13 -9.17 -16.72
N PHE A 84 19.09 -9.96 -17.21
CA PHE A 84 20.16 -10.57 -16.44
C PHE A 84 21.48 -9.93 -16.81
N THR A 85 22.06 -9.13 -15.96
CA THR A 85 23.15 -8.18 -16.21
C THR A 85 24.48 -8.78 -16.69
N ASN A 86 24.62 -10.10 -16.84
CA ASN A 86 25.90 -10.76 -17.13
C ASN A 86 25.88 -11.85 -18.21
N SER A 87 24.90 -11.84 -19.11
CA SER A 87 24.90 -12.84 -20.19
C SER A 87 25.72 -12.39 -21.41
N ALA A 88 26.81 -13.07 -21.68
CA ALA A 88 27.67 -12.82 -22.86
C ALA A 88 27.04 -13.27 -24.19
N ASN A 89 25.94 -13.99 -24.16
CA ASN A 89 25.46 -14.74 -25.32
C ASN A 89 24.15 -14.20 -25.90
N GLY A 90 23.83 -12.99 -25.97
CA GLY A 90 22.70 -12.37 -26.72
C GLY A 90 21.49 -13.23 -27.12
N ASN A 91 21.28 -14.38 -26.48
CA ASN A 91 20.23 -15.35 -26.80
C ASN A 91 18.89 -14.80 -26.35
N LYS A 92 17.91 -14.85 -27.23
CA LYS A 92 16.52 -14.49 -26.93
C LYS A 92 15.83 -15.62 -26.19
N CYS A 93 15.01 -15.24 -25.22
CA CYS A 93 14.11 -16.17 -24.51
C CYS A 93 12.71 -15.57 -24.38
N ASN A 94 11.77 -16.39 -23.98
CA ASN A 94 10.47 -15.96 -23.52
C ASN A 94 10.44 -16.03 -21.99
N ILE A 95 9.94 -15.00 -21.37
CA ILE A 95 9.77 -14.94 -19.91
C ILE A 95 8.28 -15.03 -19.62
N ILE A 96 7.91 -15.89 -18.70
CA ILE A 96 6.54 -15.96 -18.19
C ILE A 96 6.60 -15.70 -16.69
N THR A 97 5.79 -14.76 -16.21
CA THR A 97 5.66 -14.46 -14.79
C THR A 97 4.24 -14.70 -14.31
N LYS A 98 4.10 -15.09 -13.07
CA LYS A 98 2.82 -15.17 -12.36
C LYS A 98 3.05 -14.92 -10.87
N VAL A 99 2.14 -14.19 -10.26
CA VAL A 99 2.13 -14.02 -8.80
C VAL A 99 0.90 -14.74 -8.24
N VAL A 100 1.14 -15.59 -7.25
CA VAL A 100 0.09 -16.30 -6.52
C VAL A 100 0.17 -15.87 -5.06
N GLU A 101 -0.96 -15.49 -4.49
CA GLU A 101 -1.07 -15.10 -3.10
C GLU A 101 -1.74 -16.21 -2.29
N ALA A 102 -1.15 -16.56 -1.15
CA ALA A 102 -1.69 -17.51 -0.21
C ALA A 102 -1.28 -17.13 1.23
N GLY A 103 -2.25 -17.04 2.13
CA GLY A 103 -1.99 -16.75 3.55
C GLY A 103 -1.26 -15.44 3.81
N GLY A 104 -1.48 -14.41 3.00
CA GLY A 104 -0.82 -13.10 3.14
C GLY A 104 0.60 -13.03 2.56
N ASN A 105 1.11 -14.15 2.03
CA ASN A 105 2.40 -14.19 1.32
C ASN A 105 2.17 -14.31 -0.17
N SER A 106 3.03 -13.70 -0.95
CA SER A 106 3.05 -13.83 -2.41
C SER A 106 4.19 -14.73 -2.87
N THR A 107 3.92 -15.55 -3.86
CA THR A 107 4.95 -16.31 -4.59
C THR A 107 4.99 -15.82 -6.02
N LEU A 108 6.10 -15.20 -6.40
CA LEU A 108 6.40 -14.84 -7.77
C LEU A 108 7.05 -16.03 -8.46
N TYR A 109 6.45 -16.48 -9.55
CA TYR A 109 7.01 -17.49 -10.46
C TYR A 109 7.63 -16.81 -11.67
N LEU A 110 8.83 -17.25 -12.06
CA LEU A 110 9.58 -16.79 -13.22
C LEU A 110 9.96 -18.02 -14.05
N VAL A 111 9.34 -18.18 -15.23
CA VAL A 111 9.71 -19.20 -16.21
C VAL A 111 10.57 -18.56 -17.28
N VAL A 112 11.67 -19.20 -17.62
CA VAL A 112 12.58 -18.81 -18.72
C VAL A 112 12.57 -19.91 -19.77
N ASP A 113 11.98 -19.63 -20.94
CA ASP A 113 11.89 -20.56 -22.09
C ASP A 113 12.81 -20.06 -23.21
N LYS A 114 13.80 -20.86 -23.56
CA LYS A 114 14.71 -20.61 -24.70
C LYS A 114 14.08 -20.91 -26.06
N GLY A 115 12.81 -21.22 -26.06
CA GLY A 115 12.00 -21.58 -27.23
C GLY A 115 11.70 -23.08 -27.33
N LEU A 116 10.49 -23.38 -27.88
CA LEU A 116 9.99 -24.74 -28.07
C LEU A 116 9.92 -25.59 -26.79
N GLY A 117 9.67 -24.93 -25.62
CA GLY A 117 9.60 -25.64 -24.34
C GLY A 117 10.96 -26.06 -23.78
N ASN A 118 12.05 -25.45 -24.24
CA ASN A 118 13.37 -25.65 -23.68
C ASN A 118 13.57 -24.71 -22.47
N PHE A 119 13.08 -25.15 -21.34
CA PHE A 119 13.08 -24.37 -20.10
C PHE A 119 14.46 -24.37 -19.43
N VAL A 120 14.84 -23.21 -18.89
CA VAL A 120 16.04 -23.06 -18.04
C VAL A 120 15.73 -23.61 -16.66
N THR A 121 16.56 -24.53 -16.19
CA THR A 121 16.57 -25.08 -14.83
C THR A 121 18.01 -25.22 -14.35
N SER A 122 18.24 -25.40 -13.05
CA SER A 122 19.60 -25.64 -12.56
C SER A 122 20.23 -26.91 -13.14
N SER A 123 19.43 -27.90 -13.53
CA SER A 123 19.93 -29.15 -14.13
C SER A 123 20.16 -29.05 -15.63
N SER A 124 19.41 -28.22 -16.37
CA SER A 124 19.54 -28.09 -17.82
C SER A 124 20.49 -26.98 -18.27
N ASP A 125 20.59 -25.90 -17.49
CA ASP A 125 21.35 -24.69 -17.81
C ASP A 125 21.71 -23.92 -16.53
N ALA A 126 22.67 -24.41 -15.78
CA ALA A 126 23.04 -23.88 -14.47
C ALA A 126 23.44 -22.40 -14.51
N ALA A 127 24.12 -21.95 -15.54
CA ALA A 127 24.58 -20.56 -15.67
C ALA A 127 23.38 -19.59 -15.80
N ASN A 128 22.42 -19.89 -16.67
CA ASN A 128 21.23 -19.07 -16.84
C ASN A 128 20.23 -19.22 -15.67
N ALA A 129 20.21 -20.38 -15.02
CA ALA A 129 19.46 -20.57 -13.79
C ALA A 129 19.95 -19.66 -12.67
N GLU A 130 21.26 -19.51 -12.52
CA GLU A 130 21.83 -18.59 -11.55
C GLU A 130 21.47 -17.11 -11.85
N LEU A 131 21.51 -16.73 -13.13
CA LEU A 131 21.07 -15.39 -13.55
C LEU A 131 19.59 -15.14 -13.22
N ALA A 132 18.72 -16.13 -13.42
CA ALA A 132 17.31 -16.04 -13.08
C ALA A 132 17.09 -15.88 -11.55
N LYS A 133 17.82 -16.63 -10.75
CA LYS A 133 17.79 -16.50 -9.28
C LYS A 133 18.30 -15.14 -8.82
N ASN A 134 19.38 -14.67 -9.42
CA ASN A 134 19.97 -13.36 -9.13
C ASN A 134 18.99 -12.22 -9.51
N PHE A 135 18.27 -12.35 -10.63
CA PHE A 135 17.21 -11.42 -10.98
C PHE A 135 16.13 -11.38 -9.89
N LEU A 136 15.60 -12.53 -9.45
CA LEU A 136 14.61 -12.60 -8.39
C LEU A 136 15.12 -11.99 -7.07
N THR A 137 16.37 -12.23 -6.72
CA THR A 137 16.99 -11.62 -5.54
C THR A 137 17.09 -10.10 -5.68
N SER A 138 17.47 -9.62 -6.87
CA SER A 138 17.65 -8.18 -7.12
C SER A 138 16.35 -7.38 -7.05
N ILE A 139 15.22 -8.00 -7.43
CA ILE A 139 13.92 -7.30 -7.46
C ILE A 139 13.28 -7.15 -6.07
N VAL A 140 13.74 -7.89 -5.08
CA VAL A 140 13.19 -7.87 -3.72
C VAL A 140 13.17 -6.47 -3.12
N LYS A 141 14.27 -5.75 -3.25
CA LYS A 141 14.38 -4.36 -2.75
C LYS A 141 13.36 -3.44 -3.43
N ASP A 142 13.14 -3.62 -4.72
CA ASP A 142 12.19 -2.83 -5.48
C ASP A 142 10.75 -3.15 -5.05
N ILE A 143 10.44 -4.44 -4.77
CA ILE A 143 9.14 -4.87 -4.25
C ILE A 143 8.82 -4.21 -2.89
N TYR A 144 9.76 -4.26 -1.94
CA TYR A 144 9.56 -3.59 -0.65
C TYR A 144 9.44 -2.07 -0.78
N LYS A 145 10.19 -1.47 -1.71
CA LYS A 145 10.06 -0.04 -1.99
C LYS A 145 8.66 0.31 -2.51
N THR A 146 8.09 -0.47 -3.41
CA THR A 146 6.72 -0.29 -3.90
C THR A 146 5.71 -0.41 -2.76
N GLU A 147 5.84 -1.45 -1.93
CA GLU A 147 5.00 -1.66 -0.75
C GLU A 147 5.02 -0.46 0.20
N LEU A 148 6.22 0.00 0.57
CA LEU A 148 6.38 1.16 1.45
C LEU A 148 5.83 2.44 0.82
N THR A 149 5.98 2.62 -0.48
CA THR A 149 5.42 3.79 -1.17
C THR A 149 3.90 3.82 -1.05
N HIS A 150 3.22 2.70 -1.29
CA HIS A 150 1.77 2.63 -1.14
C HIS A 150 1.32 2.82 0.32
N GLN A 151 2.04 2.24 1.29
CA GLN A 151 1.74 2.47 2.72
C GLN A 151 1.88 3.94 3.10
N ILE A 152 2.90 4.64 2.60
CA ILE A 152 3.08 6.08 2.82
C ILE A 152 1.92 6.87 2.20
N GLU A 153 1.51 6.57 0.97
CA GLU A 153 0.39 7.23 0.31
C GLU A 153 -0.92 7.05 1.07
N ASP A 154 -1.18 5.84 1.55
CA ASP A 154 -2.39 5.55 2.32
C ASP A 154 -2.37 6.24 3.68
N GLN A 155 -1.20 6.34 4.32
CA GLN A 155 -1.04 7.09 5.56
C GLN A 155 -1.24 8.60 5.35
N ILE A 156 -0.76 9.16 4.24
CA ILE A 156 -1.01 10.57 3.88
C ILE A 156 -2.51 10.83 3.75
N LYS A 157 -3.24 9.99 3.02
CA LYS A 157 -4.70 10.12 2.88
C LYS A 157 -5.43 10.02 4.22
N ALA A 158 -4.96 9.14 5.11
CA ALA A 158 -5.53 9.00 6.45
C ALA A 158 -5.30 10.28 7.29
N ILE A 159 -4.11 10.88 7.21
CA ILE A 159 -3.78 12.14 7.89
C ILE A 159 -4.68 13.27 7.36
N GLU A 160 -4.81 13.44 6.06
CA GLU A 160 -5.66 14.48 5.45
C GLU A 160 -7.12 14.37 5.91
N LYS A 161 -7.64 13.13 6.03
CA LYS A 161 -8.99 12.89 6.55
C LYS A 161 -9.13 13.32 8.00
N VAL A 162 -8.14 13.02 8.84
CA VAL A 162 -8.14 13.44 10.26
C VAL A 162 -8.03 14.96 10.39
N GLU A 163 -7.19 15.61 9.61
CA GLU A 163 -7.05 17.07 9.59
C GLU A 163 -8.36 17.76 9.18
N SER A 164 -9.04 17.24 8.16
CA SER A 164 -10.37 17.74 7.76
C SER A 164 -11.40 17.59 8.88
N THR A 165 -11.37 16.48 9.60
CA THR A 165 -12.27 16.25 10.75
C THR A 165 -11.96 17.19 11.90
N LEU A 166 -10.68 17.38 12.21
CA LEU A 166 -10.22 18.30 13.25
C LEU A 166 -10.69 19.73 12.96
N LYS A 167 -10.51 20.21 11.73
CA LYS A 167 -10.95 21.53 11.31
C LYS A 167 -12.46 21.73 11.52
N LYS A 168 -13.28 20.75 11.13
CA LYS A 168 -14.74 20.79 11.35
C LYS A 168 -15.11 20.87 12.84
N ALA A 169 -14.37 20.13 13.68
CA ALA A 169 -14.58 20.17 15.12
C ALA A 169 -14.19 21.52 15.73
N GLU A 170 -13.09 22.13 15.28
CA GLU A 170 -12.66 23.47 15.69
C GLU A 170 -13.68 24.54 15.27
N ASP A 171 -14.20 24.48 14.04
CA ASP A 171 -15.25 25.40 13.57
C ASP A 171 -16.54 25.24 14.39
N THR A 172 -16.91 24.01 14.74
CA THR A 172 -18.08 23.74 15.59
C THR A 172 -17.87 24.28 16.99
N LYS A 173 -16.69 24.09 17.58
CA LYS A 173 -16.31 24.63 18.88
C LYS A 173 -16.45 26.15 18.91
N ALA A 174 -15.92 26.86 17.92
CA ALA A 174 -16.01 28.31 17.82
C ALA A 174 -17.45 28.81 17.74
N LYS A 175 -18.34 28.10 16.99
CA LYS A 175 -19.76 28.41 16.94
C LYS A 175 -20.44 28.25 18.29
N LEU A 176 -20.17 27.15 18.99
CA LEU A 176 -20.75 26.88 20.31
C LEU A 176 -20.28 27.88 21.37
N GLU A 177 -19.01 28.29 21.33
CA GLU A 177 -18.47 29.33 22.22
C GLU A 177 -19.21 30.67 22.01
N LYS A 178 -19.46 31.06 20.75
CA LYS A 178 -20.23 32.26 20.44
C LYS A 178 -21.68 32.16 20.91
N GLN A 179 -22.33 31.00 20.71
CA GLN A 179 -23.70 30.78 21.21
C GLN A 179 -23.78 30.84 22.72
N LEU A 180 -22.79 30.26 23.41
CA LEU A 180 -22.72 30.32 24.88
C LEU A 180 -22.63 31.77 25.40
N GLU A 181 -21.83 32.61 24.75
CA GLU A 181 -21.71 34.03 25.14
C GLU A 181 -23.04 34.77 24.92
N THR A 182 -23.68 34.58 23.76
CA THR A 182 -25.01 35.17 23.49
C THR A 182 -26.04 34.74 24.56
N THR A 183 -26.08 33.45 24.88
CA THR A 183 -27.01 32.93 25.88
C THR A 183 -26.74 33.50 27.28
N LYS A 184 -25.49 33.70 27.68
CA LYS A 184 -25.14 34.37 28.94
C LYS A 184 -25.67 35.79 28.98
N ASP A 185 -25.53 36.55 27.89
CA ASP A 185 -26.06 37.92 27.81
C ASP A 185 -27.58 37.97 27.93
N GLU A 186 -28.27 37.03 27.28
CA GLU A 186 -29.74 36.87 27.38
C GLU A 186 -30.18 36.57 28.83
N ILE A 187 -29.47 35.67 29.51
CA ILE A 187 -29.74 35.33 30.93
C ILE A 187 -29.53 36.57 31.80
N ASN A 188 -28.47 37.35 31.60
CA ASN A 188 -28.20 38.55 32.36
C ASN A 188 -29.28 39.60 32.16
N LYS A 189 -29.77 39.82 30.93
CA LYS A 189 -30.88 40.73 30.64
C LYS A 189 -32.17 40.23 31.29
N ALA A 190 -32.51 38.94 31.17
CA ALA A 190 -33.70 38.39 31.80
C ALA A 190 -33.68 38.50 33.32
N ASN A 191 -32.51 38.35 33.97
CA ASN A 191 -32.39 38.52 35.42
C ASN A 191 -32.57 39.99 35.83
N ALA A 192 -32.03 40.94 35.06
CA ALA A 192 -32.23 42.38 35.32
C ALA A 192 -33.74 42.75 35.17
N ASP A 193 -34.40 42.28 34.13
CA ASP A 193 -35.83 42.49 33.90
C ASP A 193 -36.66 41.86 35.02
N LEU A 194 -36.34 40.68 35.47
CA LEU A 194 -37.01 40.00 36.57
C LEU A 194 -36.88 40.81 37.88
N THR A 195 -35.68 41.36 38.16
CA THR A 195 -35.46 42.19 39.32
C THR A 195 -36.30 43.45 39.26
N SER A 196 -36.36 44.14 38.12
CA SER A 196 -37.19 45.32 37.91
C SER A 196 -38.67 45.04 38.10
N GLN A 197 -39.14 43.89 37.55
CA GLN A 197 -40.54 43.46 37.71
C GLN A 197 -40.90 43.15 39.16
N LYS A 198 -40.03 42.54 39.93
CA LYS A 198 -40.20 42.29 41.36
C LYS A 198 -40.31 43.60 42.15
N GLN A 199 -39.43 44.58 41.87
CA GLN A 199 -39.52 45.90 42.51
C GLN A 199 -40.83 46.60 42.23
N LYS A 200 -41.29 46.61 40.97
CA LYS A 200 -42.60 47.17 40.61
C LYS A 200 -43.76 46.47 41.32
N LEU A 201 -43.68 45.14 41.44
CA LEU A 201 -44.72 44.40 42.19
C LEU A 201 -44.73 44.79 43.67
N ASP A 202 -43.60 44.93 44.30
CA ASP A 202 -43.51 45.34 45.71
C ASP A 202 -44.01 46.79 45.93
N GLU A 203 -43.71 47.70 45.02
CA GLU A 203 -44.24 49.07 45.03
C GLU A 203 -45.75 49.10 44.87
N LEU A 204 -46.31 48.25 44.00
CA LEU A 204 -47.75 48.15 43.84
C LEU A 204 -48.44 47.55 45.08
N LYS A 205 -47.86 46.54 45.69
CA LYS A 205 -48.38 45.97 46.95
C LYS A 205 -48.40 47.01 48.07
N ALA A 206 -47.38 47.83 48.19
CA ALA A 206 -47.29 48.89 49.20
C ALA A 206 -48.37 50.00 49.03
N LYS A 207 -48.97 50.16 47.87
CA LYS A 207 -50.05 51.12 47.59
C LYS A 207 -51.42 50.58 47.89
N VAL A 208 -51.58 49.28 48.10
CA VAL A 208 -52.87 48.64 48.37
C VAL A 208 -53.16 48.51 49.87
N PHE A 209 -52.10 48.62 50.69
CA PHE A 209 -52.17 48.59 52.15
C PHE A 209 -51.78 49.96 52.73
#